data_64bea8f5af18fb4df8976241e6353150
#
_entry.id   64bea8f5af18fb4df8976241e6353150
#
_cell.length_a   1.000
_cell.length_b   1.000
_cell.length_c   1.000
_cell.angle_alpha   90.00
_cell.angle_beta   90.00
_cell.angle_gamma   90.00
#
_symmetry.space_group_name_H-M   'P 1'
#
loop_
_entity.id
_entity.type
_entity.pdbx_description
1 polymer ?
#
loop_
_entity_poly.entity_id
_entity_poly.type
_entity_poly.pdbx_seq_one_letter_code
_entity_poly.pdbx_strand_id
1 'polypeptide(L)'
;MNPTTPFTQPLASVDPEIQAVLDQELNRQRTTLEMIASENFVPHAVLEAQGSVLTNKYAEGYPGKRYYGGCEFVDIAENLAIDRAKKLFGAAYANVQPHSGASASAAVLHALAQPGDTILGLELAHGGHLTHGMRLNFSGKVYNATAYGVDPETFLIDMDRVRDAALEHKPTVLIAGWSAYSRHLDFAAFRSIADEVGAALWV
;
A
#
# COMPACT_ATOMS: atom_id res chain seq x y z
N MET A 1 -7.42 6.40 39.13
CA MET A 1 -8.43 6.99 38.21
C MET A 1 -9.81 6.54 38.66
N ASN A 2 -10.80 7.41 38.64
CA ASN A 2 -12.15 7.05 39.05
C ASN A 2 -12.72 6.04 38.00
N PRO A 3 -13.12 4.81 38.39
CA PRO A 3 -13.60 3.78 37.46
C PRO A 3 -14.90 4.10 36.73
N THR A 4 -15.50 5.24 37.04
CA THR A 4 -16.78 5.68 36.46
C THR A 4 -16.64 6.73 35.35
N THR A 5 -15.44 7.09 34.94
CA THR A 5 -15.26 8.04 33.84
C THR A 5 -15.34 7.34 32.48
N PRO A 6 -15.93 7.95 31.44
CA PRO A 6 -16.00 7.38 30.08
C PRO A 6 -14.66 6.94 29.51
N PHE A 7 -13.57 7.59 29.95
CA PHE A 7 -12.20 7.30 29.48
C PHE A 7 -11.64 5.94 29.95
N THR A 8 -12.27 5.28 30.91
CA THR A 8 -11.79 4.01 31.48
C THR A 8 -12.77 2.86 31.28
N GLN A 9 -13.95 3.14 30.70
CA GLN A 9 -14.96 2.13 30.46
C GLN A 9 -14.66 1.36 29.15
N PRO A 10 -14.98 0.04 29.11
CA PRO A 10 -14.88 -0.73 27.87
C PRO A 10 -15.96 -0.28 26.87
N LEU A 11 -15.68 -0.53 25.57
CA LEU A 11 -16.58 -0.17 24.48
C LEU A 11 -18.02 -0.66 24.71
N ALA A 12 -18.20 -1.89 25.15
CA ALA A 12 -19.51 -2.47 25.42
C ALA A 12 -20.37 -1.68 26.42
N SER A 13 -19.73 -0.92 27.32
CA SER A 13 -20.44 -0.07 28.30
C SER A 13 -20.72 1.34 27.78
N VAL A 14 -19.89 1.83 26.83
CA VAL A 14 -19.99 3.19 26.29
C VAL A 14 -20.85 3.21 25.04
N ASP A 15 -20.67 2.22 24.17
CA ASP A 15 -21.37 2.09 22.90
C ASP A 15 -21.67 0.62 22.59
N PRO A 16 -22.76 0.07 23.16
CA PRO A 16 -23.14 -1.31 22.94
C PRO A 16 -23.56 -1.61 21.49
N GLU A 17 -23.97 -0.58 20.72
CA GLU A 17 -24.34 -0.76 19.31
C GLU A 17 -23.11 -1.05 18.47
N ILE A 18 -22.02 -0.32 18.65
CA ILE A 18 -20.75 -0.60 17.97
C ILE A 18 -20.13 -1.93 18.46
N GLN A 19 -20.24 -2.24 19.76
CA GLN A 19 -19.79 -3.56 20.24
C GLN A 19 -20.52 -4.69 19.50
N ALA A 20 -21.82 -4.59 19.33
CA ALA A 20 -22.60 -5.60 18.60
C ALA A 20 -22.18 -5.74 17.12
N VAL A 21 -21.80 -4.63 16.47
CA VAL A 21 -21.25 -4.66 15.10
C VAL A 21 -19.93 -5.43 15.06
N LEU A 22 -19.02 -5.16 16.01
CA LEU A 22 -17.74 -5.88 16.09
C LEU A 22 -17.92 -7.39 16.32
N ASP A 23 -18.87 -7.77 17.17
CA ASP A 23 -19.18 -9.18 17.43
C ASP A 23 -19.76 -9.87 16.18
N GLN A 24 -20.64 -9.18 15.44
CA GLN A 24 -21.19 -9.67 14.17
C GLN A 24 -20.10 -9.82 13.10
N GLU A 25 -19.21 -8.85 12.95
CA GLU A 25 -18.11 -8.91 12.00
C GLU A 25 -17.12 -10.04 12.36
N LEU A 26 -16.80 -10.20 13.63
CA LEU A 26 -15.99 -11.34 14.09
C LEU A 26 -16.62 -12.68 13.73
N ASN A 27 -17.94 -12.81 13.89
CA ASN A 27 -18.67 -14.01 13.50
C ASN A 27 -18.64 -14.20 11.97
N ARG A 28 -18.83 -13.13 11.20
CA ARG A 28 -18.72 -13.19 9.73
C ARG A 28 -17.36 -13.72 9.30
N GLN A 29 -16.28 -13.18 9.84
CA GLN A 29 -14.92 -13.64 9.53
C GLN A 29 -14.65 -15.09 9.90
N ARG A 30 -15.27 -15.60 10.98
CA ARG A 30 -15.14 -16.99 11.41
C ARG A 30 -15.92 -17.99 10.57
N THR A 31 -17.00 -17.56 9.94
CA THR A 31 -17.96 -18.44 9.25
C THR A 31 -17.95 -18.28 7.73
N THR A 32 -17.21 -17.31 7.19
CA THR A 32 -17.18 -16.99 5.77
C THR A 32 -15.74 -17.11 5.23
N LEU A 33 -15.60 -17.65 4.03
CA LEU A 33 -14.33 -17.65 3.33
C LEU A 33 -14.12 -16.30 2.65
N GLU A 34 -12.98 -15.67 2.93
CA GLU A 34 -12.59 -14.41 2.29
C GLU A 34 -11.83 -14.72 1.00
N MET A 35 -12.34 -14.23 -0.14
CA MET A 35 -11.75 -14.45 -1.47
C MET A 35 -11.19 -13.18 -2.11
N ILE A 36 -11.12 -12.07 -1.38
CA ILE A 36 -10.50 -10.83 -1.86
C ILE A 36 -8.99 -10.94 -1.68
N ALA A 37 -8.25 -10.93 -2.79
CA ALA A 37 -6.81 -11.19 -2.83
C ALA A 37 -5.96 -10.19 -2.01
N SER A 38 -6.47 -9.00 -1.77
CA SER A 38 -5.79 -7.93 -1.00
C SER A 38 -6.13 -7.90 0.49
N GLU A 39 -7.01 -8.81 0.97
CA GLU A 39 -7.37 -8.87 2.38
C GLU A 39 -6.57 -9.94 3.13
N ASN A 40 -6.30 -9.67 4.41
CA ASN A 40 -5.63 -10.61 5.30
C ASN A 40 -6.11 -10.42 6.75
N PHE A 41 -6.02 -11.48 7.55
CA PHE A 41 -6.34 -11.42 8.96
C PHE A 41 -5.19 -10.80 9.75
N VAL A 42 -5.53 -9.84 10.62
CA VAL A 42 -4.56 -9.11 11.43
C VAL A 42 -4.27 -9.86 12.73
N PRO A 43 -3.00 -10.10 13.10
CA PRO A 43 -2.65 -10.66 14.40
C PRO A 43 -3.14 -9.77 15.55
N HIS A 44 -3.56 -10.38 16.67
CA HIS A 44 -4.06 -9.65 17.84
C HIS A 44 -3.09 -8.59 18.34
N ALA A 45 -1.79 -8.88 18.36
CA ALA A 45 -0.75 -7.91 18.76
C ALA A 45 -0.75 -6.62 17.91
N VAL A 46 -1.11 -6.72 16.61
CA VAL A 46 -1.23 -5.53 15.74
C VAL A 46 -2.46 -4.72 16.12
N LEU A 47 -3.58 -5.37 16.45
CA LEU A 47 -4.79 -4.68 16.94
C LEU A 47 -4.52 -3.96 18.26
N GLU A 48 -3.79 -4.58 19.19
CA GLU A 48 -3.38 -3.96 20.45
C GLU A 48 -2.48 -2.73 20.24
N ALA A 49 -1.50 -2.84 19.34
CA ALA A 49 -0.61 -1.72 19.05
C ALA A 49 -1.34 -0.56 18.38
N GLN A 50 -2.25 -0.84 17.43
CA GLN A 50 -3.04 0.16 16.72
C GLN A 50 -4.02 0.89 17.63
N GLY A 51 -4.67 0.18 18.56
CA GLY A 51 -5.60 0.75 19.54
C GLY A 51 -4.92 1.26 20.82
N SER A 52 -3.63 1.52 20.81
CA SER A 52 -2.87 1.94 22.00
C SER A 52 -2.91 3.44 22.25
N VAL A 53 -2.29 3.85 23.37
CA VAL A 53 -2.17 5.28 23.75
C VAL A 53 -1.35 6.12 22.76
N LEU A 54 -0.61 5.48 21.83
CA LEU A 54 0.04 6.20 20.73
C LEU A 54 -0.95 6.95 19.85
N THR A 55 -2.20 6.49 19.78
CA THR A 55 -3.31 7.17 19.08
C THR A 55 -3.54 8.61 19.57
N ASN A 56 -3.18 8.92 20.80
CA ASN A 56 -3.37 10.26 21.41
C ASN A 56 -2.30 11.26 20.95
N LYS A 57 -1.20 10.80 20.33
CA LYS A 57 -0.05 11.67 20.06
C LYS A 57 -0.04 12.18 18.63
N TYR A 58 -0.13 13.48 18.48
CA TYR A 58 0.12 14.18 17.24
C TYR A 58 1.63 14.25 16.98
N ALA A 59 2.11 13.65 15.85
CA ALA A 59 3.53 13.45 15.57
C ALA A 59 3.92 13.88 14.15
N GLU A 60 3.47 15.08 13.73
CA GLU A 60 3.81 15.66 12.44
C GLU A 60 5.34 15.83 12.30
N GLY A 61 5.87 15.52 11.11
CA GLY A 61 7.29 15.48 10.83
C GLY A 61 7.85 14.06 10.86
N TYR A 62 9.15 13.93 11.10
CA TYR A 62 9.87 12.65 11.11
C TYR A 62 10.61 12.45 12.45
N PRO A 63 11.03 11.23 12.80
CA PRO A 63 11.81 10.98 14.00
C PRO A 63 12.99 11.94 14.15
N GLY A 64 13.10 12.59 15.31
CA GLY A 64 14.10 13.62 15.59
C GLY A 64 13.89 14.97 14.89
N LYS A 65 12.85 15.11 14.06
CA LYS A 65 12.52 16.32 13.33
C LYS A 65 10.99 16.57 13.38
N ARG A 66 10.43 16.59 14.57
CA ARG A 66 8.99 16.83 14.81
C ARG A 66 8.68 18.31 14.95
N TYR A 67 7.47 18.68 14.56
CA TYR A 67 6.95 20.03 14.79
C TYR A 67 6.48 20.25 16.23
N TYR A 68 6.22 19.17 16.99
CA TYR A 68 5.70 19.22 18.35
C TYR A 68 6.58 18.45 19.33
N GLY A 69 6.58 18.87 20.61
CA GLY A 69 7.23 18.17 21.70
C GLY A 69 6.49 16.87 22.11
N GLY A 70 7.12 16.07 22.98
CA GLY A 70 6.55 14.84 23.52
C GLY A 70 6.49 13.68 22.53
N CYS A 71 7.38 13.66 21.53
CA CYS A 71 7.40 12.64 20.48
C CYS A 71 8.48 11.55 20.70
N GLU A 72 9.18 11.57 21.82
CA GLU A 72 10.31 10.68 22.11
C GLU A 72 9.94 9.19 21.99
N PHE A 73 8.74 8.80 22.39
CA PHE A 73 8.31 7.40 22.32
C PHE A 73 7.70 7.02 20.96
N VAL A 74 6.98 7.93 20.29
CA VAL A 74 6.54 7.68 18.91
C VAL A 74 7.72 7.64 17.95
N ASP A 75 8.79 8.39 18.20
CA ASP A 75 10.03 8.32 17.45
C ASP A 75 10.66 6.92 17.53
N ILE A 76 10.67 6.33 18.74
CA ILE A 76 11.14 4.95 18.93
C ILE A 76 10.28 3.96 18.13
N ALA A 77 8.96 4.09 18.21
CA ALA A 77 8.05 3.21 17.48
C ALA A 77 8.24 3.32 15.95
N GLU A 78 8.35 4.54 15.42
CA GLU A 78 8.56 4.77 13.99
C GLU A 78 9.94 4.27 13.53
N ASN A 79 11.00 4.53 14.28
CA ASN A 79 12.35 4.03 13.98
C ASN A 79 12.40 2.49 13.97
N LEU A 80 11.76 1.83 14.94
CA LEU A 80 11.64 0.37 14.95
C LEU A 80 10.93 -0.16 13.70
N ALA A 81 9.86 0.50 13.25
CA ALA A 81 9.14 0.14 12.04
C ALA A 81 10.03 0.32 10.80
N ILE A 82 10.74 1.44 10.67
CA ILE A 82 11.69 1.72 9.60
C ILE A 82 12.78 0.64 9.53
N ASP A 83 13.43 0.34 10.66
CA ASP A 83 14.53 -0.61 10.72
C ASP A 83 14.06 -2.04 10.37
N ARG A 84 12.89 -2.43 10.86
CA ARG A 84 12.28 -3.73 10.55
C ARG A 84 11.88 -3.84 9.09
N ALA A 85 11.29 -2.80 8.50
CA ALA A 85 10.98 -2.76 7.07
C ALA A 85 12.24 -2.86 6.21
N LYS A 86 13.27 -2.09 6.52
CA LYS A 86 14.58 -2.17 5.83
C LYS A 86 15.18 -3.57 5.91
N LYS A 87 15.14 -4.19 7.08
CA LYS A 87 15.66 -5.55 7.28
C LYS A 87 14.84 -6.60 6.51
N LEU A 88 13.52 -6.48 6.53
CA LEU A 88 12.61 -7.43 5.88
C LEU A 88 12.77 -7.42 4.36
N PHE A 89 12.87 -6.24 3.77
CA PHE A 89 12.94 -6.06 2.32
C PHE A 89 14.36 -5.88 1.77
N GLY A 90 15.39 -5.90 2.61
CA GLY A 90 16.77 -5.61 2.20
C GLY A 90 16.93 -4.19 1.64
N ALA A 91 16.07 -3.25 2.04
CA ALA A 91 16.02 -1.91 1.47
C ALA A 91 17.00 -0.96 2.15
N ALA A 92 17.59 -0.04 1.37
CA ALA A 92 18.46 1.00 1.91
C ALA A 92 17.66 2.05 2.71
N TYR A 93 16.43 2.33 2.28
CA TYR A 93 15.53 3.32 2.89
C TYR A 93 14.14 2.74 3.09
N ALA A 94 13.39 3.25 4.06
CA ALA A 94 11.98 2.95 4.26
C ALA A 94 11.26 4.18 4.80
N ASN A 95 10.04 4.40 4.33
CA ASN A 95 9.08 5.33 4.89
C ASN A 95 7.85 4.53 5.32
N VAL A 96 7.49 4.62 6.61
CA VAL A 96 6.41 3.84 7.22
C VAL A 96 5.20 4.69 7.58
N GLN A 97 5.17 5.95 7.15
CA GLN A 97 4.08 6.89 7.48
C GLN A 97 2.81 6.74 6.64
N PRO A 98 2.82 6.22 5.39
CA PRO A 98 1.58 6.06 4.65
C PRO A 98 0.57 5.20 5.41
N HIS A 99 -0.68 5.66 5.53
CA HIS A 99 -1.73 4.94 6.24
C HIS A 99 -2.30 3.76 5.46
N SER A 100 -2.00 3.67 4.16
CA SER A 100 -2.49 2.62 3.25
C SER A 100 -1.57 2.45 2.04
N GLY A 101 -1.70 1.32 1.33
CA GLY A 101 -1.06 1.12 0.04
C GLY A 101 -1.45 2.19 -0.98
N ALA A 102 -2.69 2.68 -0.96
CA ALA A 102 -3.14 3.75 -1.85
C ALA A 102 -2.40 5.07 -1.60
N SER A 103 -2.17 5.44 -0.33
CA SER A 103 -1.40 6.65 0.00
C SER A 103 0.10 6.48 -0.31
N ALA A 104 0.65 5.28 -0.11
CA ALA A 104 2.01 4.96 -0.51
C ALA A 104 2.19 5.08 -2.03
N SER A 105 1.27 4.50 -2.81
CA SER A 105 1.25 4.59 -4.27
C SER A 105 1.16 6.05 -4.75
N ALA A 106 0.31 6.86 -4.11
CA ALA A 106 0.20 8.27 -4.43
C ALA A 106 1.51 9.03 -4.17
N ALA A 107 2.16 8.75 -3.04
CA ALA A 107 3.45 9.36 -2.69
C ALA A 107 4.55 8.97 -3.69
N VAL A 108 4.62 7.70 -4.08
CA VAL A 108 5.59 7.22 -5.08
C VAL A 108 5.37 7.89 -6.42
N LEU A 109 4.14 7.90 -6.93
CA LEU A 109 3.85 8.55 -8.22
C LEU A 109 4.12 10.05 -8.17
N HIS A 110 3.76 10.73 -7.07
CA HIS A 110 4.06 12.16 -6.92
C HIS A 110 5.56 12.46 -6.87
N ALA A 111 6.36 11.54 -6.35
CA ALA A 111 7.82 11.69 -6.30
C ALA A 111 8.51 11.42 -7.65
N LEU A 112 7.97 10.50 -8.45
CA LEU A 112 8.61 9.98 -9.67
C LEU A 112 8.08 10.60 -10.97
N ALA A 113 6.86 11.17 -10.97
CA ALA A 113 6.19 11.64 -12.17
C ALA A 113 5.50 12.98 -11.95
N GLN A 114 5.36 13.77 -13.01
CA GLN A 114 4.56 15.00 -13.03
C GLN A 114 3.16 14.72 -13.58
N PRO A 115 2.14 15.55 -13.25
CA PRO A 115 0.82 15.43 -13.88
C PRO A 115 0.91 15.43 -15.41
N GLY A 116 0.28 14.44 -16.04
CA GLY A 116 0.33 14.22 -17.48
C GLY A 116 1.45 13.31 -17.98
N ASP A 117 2.43 12.97 -17.14
CA ASP A 117 3.43 11.98 -17.49
C ASP A 117 2.81 10.60 -17.73
N THR A 118 3.45 9.80 -18.57
CA THR A 118 2.97 8.45 -18.86
C THR A 118 3.43 7.46 -17.79
N ILE A 119 2.51 6.67 -17.29
CA ILE A 119 2.76 5.52 -16.42
C ILE A 119 2.28 4.24 -17.12
N LEU A 120 3.02 3.15 -16.96
CA LEU A 120 2.70 1.84 -17.56
C LEU A 120 2.59 0.79 -16.45
N GLY A 121 1.41 0.20 -16.27
CA GLY A 121 1.13 -0.79 -15.24
C GLY A 121 0.36 -1.98 -15.75
N LEU A 122 0.14 -3.01 -14.89
CA LEU A 122 -0.72 -4.14 -15.23
C LEU A 122 -2.17 -3.70 -15.29
N GLU A 123 -2.88 -4.10 -16.35
CA GLU A 123 -4.30 -3.83 -16.52
C GLU A 123 -5.13 -4.37 -15.35
N LEU A 124 -6.11 -3.58 -14.91
CA LEU A 124 -6.97 -3.93 -13.77
C LEU A 124 -7.69 -5.27 -13.97
N ALA A 125 -8.21 -5.52 -15.18
CA ALA A 125 -8.91 -6.76 -15.54
C ALA A 125 -8.01 -8.02 -15.48
N HIS A 126 -6.68 -7.83 -15.51
CA HIS A 126 -5.68 -8.88 -15.44
C HIS A 126 -5.00 -9.01 -14.06
N GLY A 127 -5.56 -8.34 -13.05
CA GLY A 127 -5.09 -8.40 -11.67
C GLY A 127 -4.28 -7.19 -11.21
N GLY A 128 -4.20 -6.12 -12.00
CA GLY A 128 -3.57 -4.87 -11.61
C GLY A 128 -4.26 -4.21 -10.42
N HIS A 129 -3.60 -3.23 -9.81
CA HIS A 129 -4.14 -2.46 -8.70
C HIS A 129 -4.82 -1.17 -9.20
N LEU A 130 -5.82 -0.68 -8.47
CA LEU A 130 -6.52 0.58 -8.80
C LEU A 130 -5.57 1.77 -8.97
N THR A 131 -4.54 1.86 -8.12
CA THR A 131 -3.56 2.96 -8.15
C THR A 131 -2.51 2.85 -9.26
N HIS A 132 -2.59 1.82 -10.11
CA HIS A 132 -1.68 1.61 -11.24
C HIS A 132 -2.25 2.18 -12.56
N GLY A 133 -3.13 3.18 -12.49
CA GLY A 133 -3.63 3.87 -13.68
C GLY A 133 -5.12 3.63 -14.00
N MET A 134 -5.89 2.99 -13.09
CA MET A 134 -7.32 2.81 -13.35
C MET A 134 -8.01 4.17 -13.53
N ARG A 135 -8.78 4.31 -14.60
CA ARG A 135 -9.35 5.58 -15.09
C ARG A 135 -10.09 6.42 -14.04
N LEU A 136 -10.80 5.79 -13.11
CA LEU A 136 -11.54 6.49 -12.05
C LEU A 136 -10.72 6.79 -10.81
N ASN A 137 -9.54 6.14 -10.68
CA ASN A 137 -8.60 6.39 -9.60
C ASN A 137 -7.82 7.69 -9.85
N PHE A 138 -7.21 8.26 -8.79
CA PHE A 138 -6.37 9.46 -8.93
C PHE A 138 -5.27 9.25 -9.96
N SER A 139 -4.66 8.06 -10.01
CA SER A 139 -3.56 7.75 -10.93
C SER A 139 -3.98 7.82 -12.40
N GLY A 140 -5.18 7.35 -12.76
CA GLY A 140 -5.72 7.47 -14.10
C GLY A 140 -6.31 8.83 -14.43
N LYS A 141 -6.49 9.71 -13.43
CA LYS A 141 -6.96 11.09 -13.64
C LYS A 141 -5.83 12.10 -13.76
N VAL A 142 -4.71 11.84 -13.09
CA VAL A 142 -3.57 12.76 -12.99
C VAL A 142 -2.53 12.44 -14.06
N TYR A 143 -2.31 11.17 -14.37
CA TYR A 143 -1.29 10.69 -15.29
C TYR A 143 -1.88 10.14 -16.57
N ASN A 144 -1.08 10.11 -17.63
CA ASN A 144 -1.41 9.39 -18.86
C ASN A 144 -1.16 7.89 -18.64
N ALA A 145 -2.20 7.18 -18.18
CA ALA A 145 -2.08 5.78 -17.82
C ALA A 145 -2.22 4.87 -19.02
N THR A 146 -1.22 4.01 -19.23
CA THR A 146 -1.22 2.93 -20.21
C THR A 146 -1.06 1.59 -19.48
N ALA A 147 -1.35 0.48 -20.16
CA ALA A 147 -1.35 -0.83 -19.52
C ALA A 147 -0.69 -1.89 -20.37
N TYR A 148 0.01 -2.83 -19.70
CA TYR A 148 0.32 -4.14 -20.25
C TYR A 148 -0.64 -5.19 -19.68
N GLY A 149 -0.79 -6.30 -20.35
CA GLY A 149 -1.72 -7.36 -19.95
C GLY A 149 -1.08 -8.74 -19.90
N VAL A 150 -1.92 -9.74 -19.64
CA VAL A 150 -1.54 -11.16 -19.79
C VAL A 150 -1.80 -11.63 -21.21
N ASP A 151 -1.05 -12.63 -21.64
CA ASP A 151 -1.33 -13.36 -22.87
C ASP A 151 -2.65 -14.12 -22.75
N PRO A 152 -3.57 -14.05 -23.75
CA PRO A 152 -4.91 -14.61 -23.63
C PRO A 152 -4.96 -16.15 -23.65
N GLU A 153 -3.89 -16.82 -24.08
CA GLU A 153 -3.81 -18.28 -24.16
C GLU A 153 -3.14 -18.86 -22.91
N THR A 154 -2.04 -18.24 -22.49
CA THR A 154 -1.21 -18.74 -21.36
C THR A 154 -1.58 -18.12 -20.02
N PHE A 155 -2.26 -16.96 -20.02
CA PHE A 155 -2.55 -16.14 -18.84
C PHE A 155 -1.28 -15.69 -18.09
N LEU A 156 -0.15 -15.66 -18.78
CA LEU A 156 1.13 -15.15 -18.25
C LEU A 156 1.41 -13.74 -18.79
N ILE A 157 2.15 -12.97 -18.01
CA ILE A 157 2.72 -11.70 -18.48
C ILE A 157 3.89 -12.05 -19.39
N ASP A 158 3.77 -11.65 -20.66
CA ASP A 158 4.80 -11.80 -21.67
C ASP A 158 5.73 -10.58 -21.63
N MET A 159 7.00 -10.81 -21.30
CA MET A 159 7.99 -9.74 -21.14
C MET A 159 8.33 -9.03 -22.45
N ASP A 160 8.21 -9.69 -23.60
CA ASP A 160 8.40 -9.05 -24.89
C ASP A 160 7.26 -8.04 -25.14
N ARG A 161 6.03 -8.39 -24.83
CA ARG A 161 4.89 -7.44 -24.90
C ARG A 161 5.01 -6.27 -23.92
N VAL A 162 5.53 -6.51 -22.70
CA VAL A 162 5.82 -5.43 -21.76
C VAL A 162 6.87 -4.48 -22.32
N ARG A 163 7.92 -5.03 -22.94
CA ARG A 163 8.98 -4.25 -23.60
C ARG A 163 8.44 -3.44 -24.76
N ASP A 164 7.64 -4.05 -25.63
CA ASP A 164 7.02 -3.36 -26.78
C ASP A 164 6.14 -2.20 -26.32
N ALA A 165 5.29 -2.41 -25.31
CA ALA A 165 4.48 -1.36 -24.71
C ALA A 165 5.33 -0.24 -24.09
N ALA A 166 6.43 -0.59 -23.42
CA ALA A 166 7.34 0.40 -22.85
C ALA A 166 8.06 1.23 -23.93
N LEU A 167 8.48 0.61 -25.03
CA LEU A 167 9.09 1.30 -26.18
C LEU A 167 8.09 2.21 -26.90
N GLU A 168 6.84 1.77 -27.05
CA GLU A 168 5.78 2.54 -27.68
C GLU A 168 5.38 3.76 -26.85
N HIS A 169 5.11 3.53 -25.57
CA HIS A 169 4.53 4.56 -24.70
C HIS A 169 5.54 5.41 -23.96
N LYS A 170 6.81 4.97 -23.86
CA LYS A 170 7.94 5.66 -23.19
C LYS A 170 7.54 6.20 -21.81
N PRO A 171 7.12 5.32 -20.87
CA PRO A 171 6.64 5.76 -19.59
C PRO A 171 7.73 6.40 -18.74
N THR A 172 7.36 7.39 -17.93
CA THR A 172 8.22 7.92 -16.86
C THR A 172 8.35 6.89 -15.72
N VAL A 173 7.28 6.11 -15.48
CA VAL A 173 7.26 5.05 -14.45
C VAL A 173 6.72 3.76 -15.04
N LEU A 174 7.51 2.70 -14.95
CA LEU A 174 7.10 1.31 -15.23
C LEU A 174 6.76 0.63 -13.90
N ILE A 175 5.54 0.11 -13.78
CA ILE A 175 5.02 -0.49 -12.55
C ILE A 175 5.02 -2.02 -12.69
N ALA A 176 5.79 -2.70 -11.87
CA ALA A 176 5.90 -4.16 -11.82
C ALA A 176 5.24 -4.69 -10.54
N GLY A 177 3.91 -4.64 -10.48
CA GLY A 177 3.15 -5.04 -9.30
C GLY A 177 1.69 -5.31 -9.62
N TRP A 178 0.99 -5.92 -8.67
CA TRP A 178 -0.40 -6.34 -8.85
C TRP A 178 -1.16 -6.44 -7.53
N SER A 179 -2.46 -6.66 -7.64
CA SER A 179 -3.33 -7.01 -6.51
C SER A 179 -3.75 -8.49 -6.57
N ALA A 180 -4.09 -9.01 -7.75
CA ALA A 180 -4.73 -10.31 -7.91
C ALA A 180 -4.07 -11.25 -8.95
N TYR A 181 -2.96 -10.88 -9.57
CA TYR A 181 -2.22 -11.78 -10.46
C TYR A 181 -1.53 -12.88 -9.66
N SER A 182 -1.75 -14.15 -10.04
CA SER A 182 -1.38 -15.33 -9.24
C SER A 182 -0.06 -15.98 -9.63
N ARG A 183 0.76 -15.35 -10.46
CA ARG A 183 2.04 -15.88 -10.93
C ARG A 183 3.21 -15.00 -10.50
N HIS A 184 4.42 -15.56 -10.54
CA HIS A 184 5.64 -14.80 -10.32
C HIS A 184 5.96 -13.88 -11.49
N LEU A 185 6.57 -12.72 -11.18
CA LEU A 185 7.10 -11.80 -12.17
C LEU A 185 8.63 -11.96 -12.30
N ASP A 186 9.13 -11.75 -13.50
CA ASP A 186 10.55 -11.56 -13.75
C ASP A 186 10.95 -10.10 -13.50
N PHE A 187 11.25 -9.78 -12.25
CA PHE A 187 11.66 -8.43 -11.85
C PHE A 187 12.96 -7.98 -12.50
N ALA A 188 13.87 -8.92 -12.86
CA ALA A 188 15.10 -8.61 -13.56
C ALA A 188 14.82 -8.15 -15.00
N ALA A 189 13.88 -8.81 -15.69
CA ALA A 189 13.41 -8.37 -17.00
C ALA A 189 12.72 -7.00 -16.93
N PHE A 190 11.86 -6.75 -15.94
CA PHE A 190 11.27 -5.42 -15.71
C PHE A 190 12.33 -4.35 -15.49
N ARG A 191 13.38 -4.66 -14.70
CA ARG A 191 14.50 -3.71 -14.49
C ARG A 191 15.21 -3.39 -15.80
N SER A 192 15.49 -4.41 -16.61
CA SER A 192 16.16 -4.23 -17.91
C SER A 192 15.32 -3.38 -18.88
N ILE A 193 14.01 -3.63 -18.93
CA ILE A 193 13.09 -2.84 -19.76
C ILE A 193 13.01 -1.38 -19.29
N ALA A 194 12.90 -1.16 -17.97
CA ALA A 194 12.86 0.18 -17.42
C ALA A 194 14.15 0.97 -17.73
N ASP A 195 15.32 0.31 -17.63
CA ASP A 195 16.62 0.92 -17.97
C ASP A 195 16.71 1.23 -19.48
N GLU A 196 16.20 0.34 -20.35
CA GLU A 196 16.19 0.54 -21.79
C GLU A 196 15.41 1.77 -22.22
N VAL A 197 14.27 2.03 -21.58
CA VAL A 197 13.41 3.19 -21.92
C VAL A 197 13.65 4.42 -21.05
N GLY A 198 14.53 4.33 -20.05
CA GLY A 198 14.84 5.41 -19.11
C GLY A 198 13.74 5.66 -18.08
N ALA A 199 12.89 4.66 -17.79
CA ALA A 199 11.82 4.75 -16.82
C ALA A 199 12.30 4.47 -15.39
N ALA A 200 11.65 5.08 -14.40
CA ALA A 200 11.75 4.61 -13.03
C ALA A 200 11.00 3.27 -12.90
N LEU A 201 11.61 2.27 -12.28
CA LEU A 201 10.92 1.02 -11.95
C LEU A 201 10.31 1.14 -10.55
N TRP A 202 9.01 0.95 -10.47
CA TRP A 202 8.28 0.82 -9.21
C TRP A 202 7.73 -0.61 -9.09
N VAL A 203 8.11 -1.28 -7.99
CA VAL A 203 7.69 -2.65 -7.64
C VAL A 203 6.74 -2.61 -6.44
#